data_4c0ae4f33c3e92151913a8b3e8bbb946
#
_entry.id   4c0ae4f33c3e92151913a8b3e8bbb946
#
_cell.length_a   1.000
_cell.length_b   1.000
_cell.length_c   1.000
_cell.angle_alpha   90.00
_cell.angle_beta   90.00
_cell.angle_gamma   90.00
#
_symmetry.space_group_name_H-M   'P 1'
#
loop_
_entity.id
_entity.type
_entity.pdbx_description
1 polymer ?
#
loop_
_entity_poly.entity_id
_entity_poly.type
_entity_poly.pdbx_seq_one_letter_code
_entity_poly.pdbx_strand_id
1 'polypeptide(L)'
;MKTPWPRGWNGLILSYCSLTLAGLGCAGIARSDSLAFPVAEPSRIEPVTAAMKVDRETVRAGESFEVLVRVRIAAGHHIYSSNTLGGPFTPTTLDLILPADLEPVGKWGAPRPTTTKTGERIYSDSILFRRSLKVRLNTPPGPLSIKGELRYQACNEELCWPPGKIGVSTSVAVVSKTKE
;
A
#
# COMPACT_ATOMS: atom_id res chain seq x y z
N MET A 1 16.04 -27.09 -37.90
CA MET A 1 15.05 -27.16 -38.98
C MET A 1 14.39 -25.80 -39.09
N LYS A 2 14.69 -25.09 -40.19
CA LYS A 2 14.24 -23.72 -40.49
C LYS A 2 13.03 -23.81 -41.41
N THR A 3 11.93 -23.15 -41.09
CA THR A 3 10.85 -22.93 -42.05
C THR A 3 10.69 -21.44 -42.33
N PRO A 4 10.67 -21.01 -43.60
CA PRO A 4 10.61 -19.60 -44.00
C PRO A 4 9.17 -19.12 -44.20
N TRP A 5 9.00 -17.82 -43.99
CA TRP A 5 7.81 -17.05 -44.31
C TRP A 5 7.69 -16.77 -45.82
N PRO A 6 6.49 -16.77 -46.43
CA PRO A 6 6.29 -16.29 -47.78
C PRO A 6 6.04 -14.77 -47.81
N ARG A 7 6.74 -14.14 -48.72
CA ARG A 7 6.58 -12.75 -49.18
C ARG A 7 5.51 -12.67 -50.27
N GLY A 8 4.77 -11.57 -50.23
CA GLY A 8 4.38 -10.88 -51.45
C GLY A 8 2.94 -11.10 -51.94
N TRP A 9 2.18 -10.00 -51.90
CA TRP A 9 1.29 -9.69 -53.03
C TRP A 9 1.07 -8.17 -53.12
N ASN A 10 1.69 -7.60 -54.15
CA ASN A 10 1.32 -6.32 -54.71
C ASN A 10 0.07 -6.50 -55.57
N GLY A 11 -0.95 -5.73 -55.32
CA GLY A 11 -2.13 -5.64 -56.18
C GLY A 11 -2.45 -4.17 -56.45
N LEU A 12 -1.88 -3.65 -57.52
CA LEU A 12 -2.37 -2.43 -58.17
C LEU A 12 -3.77 -2.68 -58.74
N ILE A 13 -4.72 -1.83 -58.42
CA ILE A 13 -5.93 -1.66 -59.23
C ILE A 13 -6.13 -0.16 -59.48
N LEU A 14 -6.09 0.13 -60.77
CA LEU A 14 -6.31 1.40 -61.44
C LEU A 14 -7.76 1.92 -61.31
N SER A 15 -7.81 3.18 -61.07
CA SER A 15 -8.70 4.21 -61.63
C SER A 15 -9.99 3.78 -62.35
N TYR A 16 -11.11 4.28 -61.87
CA TYR A 16 -12.19 4.76 -62.75
C TYR A 16 -12.81 6.03 -62.13
N CYS A 17 -12.59 7.12 -62.87
CA CYS A 17 -13.24 8.41 -62.70
C CYS A 17 -14.63 8.33 -63.31
N SER A 18 -15.68 8.64 -62.57
CA SER A 18 -16.99 8.97 -63.15
C SER A 18 -17.56 10.16 -62.41
N LEU A 19 -17.58 11.30 -63.13
CA LEU A 19 -18.33 12.49 -62.80
C LEU A 19 -19.84 12.20 -62.85
N THR A 20 -20.56 12.45 -61.76
CA THR A 20 -21.97 12.84 -61.81
C THR A 20 -22.23 13.96 -60.81
N LEU A 21 -22.80 15.04 -61.39
CA LEU A 21 -23.25 16.26 -60.73
C LEU A 21 -24.47 16.01 -59.83
N ALA A 22 -24.58 16.92 -58.88
CA ALA A 22 -25.80 17.41 -58.19
C ALA A 22 -26.33 16.58 -57.01
N GLY A 23 -26.22 17.19 -55.86
CA GLY A 23 -26.95 16.85 -54.66
C GLY A 23 -26.43 17.63 -53.47
N LEU A 24 -26.88 18.91 -53.30
CA LEU A 24 -26.71 19.63 -52.03
C LEU A 24 -27.46 18.87 -50.92
N GLY A 25 -26.71 18.12 -50.12
CA GLY A 25 -27.21 17.58 -48.86
C GLY A 25 -26.34 18.13 -47.72
N CYS A 26 -26.78 19.20 -47.07
CA CYS A 26 -26.27 19.63 -45.78
C CYS A 26 -26.56 18.53 -44.76
N ALA A 27 -25.68 17.57 -44.64
CA ALA A 27 -25.67 16.70 -43.49
C ALA A 27 -25.07 17.48 -42.32
N GLY A 28 -25.92 18.10 -41.51
CA GLY A 28 -25.56 18.66 -40.24
C GLY A 28 -25.04 17.53 -39.36
N ILE A 29 -23.72 17.53 -39.11
CA ILE A 29 -23.11 16.70 -38.11
C ILE A 29 -23.57 17.29 -36.77
N ALA A 30 -24.64 16.74 -36.18
CA ALA A 30 -25.00 16.97 -34.79
C ALA A 30 -23.84 16.46 -33.93
N ARG A 31 -22.93 17.35 -33.58
CA ARG A 31 -22.02 17.10 -32.46
C ARG A 31 -22.90 17.02 -31.20
N SER A 32 -23.14 15.81 -30.74
CA SER A 32 -23.57 15.58 -29.38
C SER A 32 -22.41 15.99 -28.46
N ASP A 33 -22.38 17.27 -28.10
CA ASP A 33 -21.59 17.70 -26.95
C ASP A 33 -22.19 16.99 -25.72
N SER A 34 -21.66 15.82 -25.46
CA SER A 34 -21.86 15.13 -24.19
C SER A 34 -21.23 16.03 -23.12
N LEU A 35 -22.06 16.81 -22.44
CA LEU A 35 -21.67 17.56 -21.25
C LEU A 35 -21.38 16.52 -20.16
N ALA A 36 -20.24 15.84 -20.28
CA ALA A 36 -19.68 15.06 -19.22
C ALA A 36 -19.22 16.04 -18.13
N PHE A 37 -20.05 16.24 -17.13
CA PHE A 37 -19.62 16.91 -15.93
C PHE A 37 -18.48 16.05 -15.34
N PRO A 38 -17.29 16.61 -15.09
CA PRO A 38 -16.28 15.90 -14.34
C PRO A 38 -16.87 15.62 -12.95
N VAL A 39 -17.24 14.38 -12.72
CA VAL A 39 -17.54 13.93 -11.37
C VAL A 39 -16.22 14.03 -10.62
N ALA A 40 -16.07 15.09 -9.80
CA ALA A 40 -14.97 15.18 -8.87
C ALA A 40 -15.10 13.94 -7.97
N GLU A 41 -14.17 13.01 -8.12
CA GLU A 41 -14.09 11.89 -7.19
C GLU A 41 -13.98 12.50 -5.78
N PRO A 42 -14.87 12.12 -4.84
CA PRO A 42 -14.79 12.65 -3.50
C PRO A 42 -13.39 12.31 -2.99
N SER A 43 -12.66 13.33 -2.58
CA SER A 43 -11.36 13.19 -1.89
C SER A 43 -11.54 12.13 -0.82
N ARG A 44 -11.02 10.93 -1.06
CA ARG A 44 -11.11 9.82 -0.12
C ARG A 44 -10.30 10.25 1.10
N ILE A 45 -10.95 10.77 2.10
CA ILE A 45 -10.30 11.02 3.38
C ILE A 45 -9.91 9.64 3.90
N GLU A 46 -8.64 9.32 3.79
CA GLU A 46 -8.13 8.10 4.41
C GLU A 46 -8.02 8.34 5.91
N PRO A 47 -8.90 7.74 6.71
CA PRO A 47 -8.96 8.02 8.15
C PRO A 47 -7.73 7.49 8.89
N VAL A 48 -6.89 6.68 8.25
CA VAL A 48 -5.70 6.07 8.84
C VAL A 48 -4.52 6.22 7.92
N THR A 49 -3.39 6.64 8.47
CA THR A 49 -2.08 6.63 7.79
C THR A 49 -1.05 5.92 8.64
N ALA A 50 -0.04 5.30 8.02
CA ALA A 50 1.02 4.61 8.73
C ALA A 50 2.38 4.91 8.14
N ALA A 51 3.41 4.95 8.98
CA ALA A 51 4.80 5.09 8.59
C ALA A 51 5.69 4.19 9.45
N MET A 52 6.69 3.58 8.81
CA MET A 52 7.67 2.71 9.47
C MET A 52 9.04 3.38 9.50
N LYS A 53 9.77 3.21 10.60
CA LYS A 53 11.16 3.59 10.72
C LYS A 53 11.90 2.63 11.66
N VAL A 54 13.22 2.73 11.67
CA VAL A 54 14.08 2.03 12.63
C VAL A 54 14.56 3.01 13.70
N ASP A 55 14.92 2.50 14.89
CA ASP A 55 15.47 3.31 16.00
C ASP A 55 16.90 3.79 15.72
N ARG A 56 17.64 3.07 14.84
CA ARG A 56 19.00 3.41 14.39
C ARG A 56 19.20 3.04 12.92
N GLU A 57 19.93 3.86 12.19
CA GLU A 57 20.16 3.67 10.75
C GLU A 57 21.20 2.59 10.42
N THR A 58 22.09 2.31 11.38
CA THR A 58 23.16 1.32 11.22
C THR A 58 23.15 0.30 12.35
N VAL A 59 23.54 -0.93 12.05
CA VAL A 59 23.58 -2.06 12.98
C VAL A 59 24.68 -3.04 12.56
N ARG A 60 25.26 -3.81 13.49
CA ARG A 60 26.22 -4.86 13.16
C ARG A 60 25.55 -6.23 13.13
N ALA A 61 26.20 -7.17 12.43
CA ALA A 61 25.79 -8.57 12.46
C ALA A 61 25.76 -9.10 13.91
N GLY A 62 24.65 -9.74 14.31
CA GLY A 62 24.38 -10.23 15.66
C GLY A 62 23.72 -9.23 16.60
N GLU A 63 23.64 -7.95 16.24
CA GLU A 63 22.98 -6.93 17.06
C GLU A 63 21.47 -6.89 16.82
N SER A 64 20.76 -6.33 17.79
CA SER A 64 19.32 -6.09 17.73
C SER A 64 19.03 -4.59 17.60
N PHE A 65 17.93 -4.27 16.96
CA PHE A 65 17.39 -2.92 16.79
C PHE A 65 15.86 -2.95 16.82
N GLU A 66 15.22 -1.81 16.93
CA GLU A 66 13.77 -1.72 16.94
C GLU A 66 13.20 -1.19 15.62
N VAL A 67 12.16 -1.84 15.14
CA VAL A 67 11.25 -1.30 14.12
C VAL A 67 10.08 -0.63 14.83
N LEU A 68 9.79 0.58 14.39
CA LEU A 68 8.78 1.48 14.92
C LEU A 68 7.75 1.75 13.83
N VAL A 69 6.48 1.41 14.06
CA VAL A 69 5.38 1.74 13.13
C VAL A 69 4.43 2.71 13.83
N ARG A 70 4.42 3.93 13.33
CA ARG A 70 3.49 4.96 13.77
C ARG A 70 2.25 4.93 12.90
N VAL A 71 1.10 4.76 13.54
CA VAL A 71 -0.21 4.85 12.90
C VAL A 71 -0.88 6.12 13.40
N ARG A 72 -1.38 6.94 12.47
CA ARG A 72 -2.18 8.13 12.78
C ARG A 72 -3.60 7.88 12.34
N ILE A 73 -4.52 8.16 13.23
CA ILE A 73 -5.96 8.00 13.05
C ILE A 73 -6.55 9.40 13.07
N ALA A 74 -7.37 9.73 12.08
CA ALA A 74 -8.01 11.04 11.98
C ALA A 74 -8.92 11.31 13.18
N ALA A 75 -9.07 12.58 13.55
CA ALA A 75 -9.95 12.98 14.64
C ALA A 75 -11.38 12.45 14.42
N GLY A 76 -12.04 12.01 15.49
CA GLY A 76 -13.38 11.42 15.43
C GLY A 76 -13.40 9.97 14.90
N HIS A 77 -12.24 9.39 14.58
CA HIS A 77 -12.13 8.00 14.12
C HIS A 77 -11.39 7.14 15.13
N HIS A 78 -11.61 5.84 15.02
CA HIS A 78 -10.89 4.82 15.78
C HIS A 78 -10.66 3.56 14.94
N ILE A 79 -9.73 2.73 15.38
CA ILE A 79 -9.49 1.39 14.84
C ILE A 79 -9.53 0.37 15.99
N TYR A 80 -9.89 -0.88 15.68
CA TYR A 80 -9.98 -1.92 16.71
C TYR A 80 -8.61 -2.46 17.08
N SER A 81 -8.37 -2.68 18.38
CA SER A 81 -7.08 -3.18 18.84
C SER A 81 -6.84 -4.64 18.40
N SER A 82 -5.56 -5.03 18.35
CA SER A 82 -5.16 -6.41 18.04
C SER A 82 -5.67 -7.46 19.05
N ASN A 83 -6.06 -7.02 20.22
CA ASN A 83 -6.56 -7.88 21.30
C ASN A 83 -8.10 -7.87 21.39
N THR A 84 -8.78 -7.34 20.40
CA THR A 84 -10.24 -7.44 20.29
C THR A 84 -10.59 -8.88 19.89
N LEU A 85 -11.10 -9.65 20.85
CA LEU A 85 -11.51 -11.03 20.61
C LEU A 85 -13.03 -11.07 20.40
N GLY A 86 -13.43 -11.60 19.27
CA GLY A 86 -14.85 -11.76 18.90
C GLY A 86 -15.52 -10.46 18.46
N GLY A 87 -16.61 -10.60 17.72
CA GLY A 87 -17.38 -9.49 17.19
C GLY A 87 -17.22 -9.34 15.67
N PRO A 88 -18.02 -8.46 15.07
CA PRO A 88 -18.07 -8.28 13.62
C PRO A 88 -16.92 -7.43 13.06
N PHE A 89 -16.06 -6.89 13.94
CA PHE A 89 -15.04 -5.91 13.56
C PHE A 89 -13.68 -6.56 13.31
N THR A 90 -12.94 -6.01 12.34
CA THR A 90 -11.60 -6.48 12.00
C THR A 90 -10.56 -5.87 12.96
N PRO A 91 -9.84 -6.71 13.74
CA PRO A 91 -8.77 -6.22 14.61
C PRO A 91 -7.59 -5.69 13.80
N THR A 92 -6.86 -4.75 14.39
CA THR A 92 -5.62 -4.24 13.80
C THR A 92 -4.53 -5.31 13.89
N THR A 93 -3.94 -5.68 12.75
CA THR A 93 -2.77 -6.57 12.69
C THR A 93 -1.64 -5.90 11.93
N LEU A 94 -0.41 -6.26 12.28
CA LEU A 94 0.78 -5.73 11.65
C LEU A 94 1.74 -6.89 11.37
N ASP A 95 1.86 -7.23 10.10
CA ASP A 95 2.70 -8.30 9.61
C ASP A 95 3.99 -7.73 8.99
N LEU A 96 5.15 -8.37 9.26
CA LEU A 96 6.43 -8.02 8.68
C LEU A 96 6.82 -9.03 7.60
N ILE A 97 7.37 -8.50 6.52
CA ILE A 97 8.05 -9.25 5.46
C ILE A 97 9.53 -8.92 5.59
N LEU A 98 10.28 -9.87 6.14
CA LEU A 98 11.69 -9.70 6.48
C LEU A 98 12.58 -10.45 5.48
N PRO A 99 13.76 -9.90 5.13
CA PRO A 99 14.80 -10.67 4.45
C PRO A 99 15.32 -11.80 5.36
N ALA A 100 15.93 -12.81 4.77
CA ALA A 100 16.44 -13.98 5.49
C ALA A 100 17.48 -13.63 6.58
N ASP A 101 18.13 -12.49 6.46
CA ASP A 101 19.16 -11.99 7.38
C ASP A 101 18.61 -11.38 8.67
N LEU A 102 17.30 -11.16 8.75
CA LEU A 102 16.62 -10.62 9.92
C LEU A 102 15.69 -11.64 10.56
N GLU A 103 15.70 -11.69 11.88
CA GLU A 103 14.77 -12.49 12.66
C GLU A 103 14.01 -11.64 13.67
N PRO A 104 12.69 -11.85 13.84
CA PRO A 104 11.91 -11.12 14.81
C PRO A 104 12.18 -11.64 16.22
N VAL A 105 12.34 -10.71 17.18
CA VAL A 105 12.52 -11.03 18.59
C VAL A 105 11.24 -10.65 19.35
N GLY A 106 10.66 -11.61 20.04
CA GLY A 106 9.44 -11.40 20.84
C GLY A 106 8.20 -11.10 19.99
N LYS A 107 7.24 -10.43 20.61
CA LYS A 107 5.97 -10.00 20.01
C LYS A 107 5.98 -8.49 19.77
N TRP A 108 4.98 -8.00 19.03
CA TRP A 108 4.75 -6.57 18.92
C TRP A 108 4.43 -5.96 20.30
N GLY A 109 5.14 -4.91 20.67
CA GLY A 109 4.74 -3.99 21.73
C GLY A 109 3.68 -3.03 21.14
N ALA A 110 2.45 -3.16 21.60
CA ALA A 110 1.34 -2.28 21.24
C ALA A 110 0.99 -1.36 22.41
N PRO A 111 0.49 -0.15 22.17
CA PRO A 111 -0.02 0.71 23.22
C PRO A 111 -1.25 0.08 23.88
N ARG A 112 -1.58 0.55 25.09
CA ARG A 112 -2.82 0.13 25.74
C ARG A 112 -4.03 0.68 24.99
N PRO A 113 -4.99 -0.17 24.59
CA PRO A 113 -6.21 0.30 23.98
C PRO A 113 -7.13 0.98 25.00
N THR A 114 -7.96 1.88 24.54
CA THR A 114 -9.09 2.41 25.30
C THR A 114 -10.25 1.43 25.19
N THR A 115 -10.96 1.21 26.30
CA THR A 115 -12.19 0.39 26.29
C THR A 115 -13.39 1.31 26.16
N THR A 116 -14.25 1.05 25.18
CA THR A 116 -15.49 1.79 24.97
C THR A 116 -16.54 1.41 26.03
N LYS A 117 -17.66 2.14 26.06
CA LYS A 117 -18.79 1.81 26.95
C LYS A 117 -19.43 0.46 26.63
N THR A 118 -19.30 0.02 25.39
CA THR A 118 -19.82 -1.25 24.86
C THR A 118 -18.82 -2.40 24.99
N GLY A 119 -17.60 -2.11 25.51
CA GLY A 119 -16.60 -3.11 25.84
C GLY A 119 -15.56 -3.37 24.75
N GLU A 120 -15.66 -2.70 23.59
CA GLU A 120 -14.65 -2.84 22.53
C GLU A 120 -13.35 -2.15 22.94
N ARG A 121 -12.27 -2.73 22.48
CA ARG A 121 -10.92 -2.17 22.65
C ARG A 121 -10.50 -1.46 21.38
N ILE A 122 -10.29 -0.16 21.46
CA ILE A 122 -9.98 0.70 20.31
C ILE A 122 -8.70 1.48 20.50
N TYR A 123 -8.15 1.91 19.37
CA TYR A 123 -7.11 2.94 19.29
C TYR A 123 -7.66 4.17 18.60
N SER A 124 -7.27 5.35 19.07
CA SER A 124 -7.55 6.67 18.48
C SER A 124 -6.26 7.49 18.42
N ASP A 125 -6.32 8.60 17.71
CA ASP A 125 -5.24 9.58 17.56
C ASP A 125 -3.95 9.02 16.94
N SER A 126 -2.86 8.95 17.68
CA SER A 126 -1.57 8.46 17.20
C SER A 126 -1.05 7.36 18.09
N ILE A 127 -0.81 6.20 17.50
CA ILE A 127 -0.29 5.02 18.20
C ILE A 127 1.05 4.59 17.62
N LEU A 128 1.87 3.94 18.44
CA LEU A 128 3.20 3.48 18.07
C LEU A 128 3.36 2.01 18.43
N PHE A 129 3.51 1.18 17.41
CA PHE A 129 3.91 -0.21 17.55
C PHE A 129 5.43 -0.33 17.51
N ARG A 130 5.98 -1.23 18.32
CA ARG A 130 7.42 -1.51 18.39
C ARG A 130 7.67 -3.00 18.27
N ARG A 131 8.73 -3.38 17.58
CA ARG A 131 9.21 -4.75 17.54
C ARG A 131 10.71 -4.80 17.42
N SER A 132 11.35 -5.62 18.25
CA SER A 132 12.77 -5.89 18.12
C SER A 132 13.02 -6.87 16.99
N LEU A 133 14.04 -6.58 16.19
CA LEU A 133 14.61 -7.46 15.17
C LEU A 133 16.08 -7.69 15.49
N LYS A 134 16.60 -8.87 15.15
CA LYS A 134 18.00 -9.21 15.28
C LYS A 134 18.60 -9.51 13.92
N VAL A 135 19.80 -8.97 13.67
CA VAL A 135 20.58 -9.29 12.48
C VAL A 135 21.31 -10.61 12.71
N ARG A 136 21.25 -11.53 11.78
CA ARG A 136 21.96 -12.81 11.88
C ARG A 136 23.46 -12.60 11.87
N LEU A 137 24.20 -13.48 12.55
CA LEU A 137 25.65 -13.35 12.77
C LEU A 137 26.49 -13.30 11.47
N ASN A 138 26.03 -13.99 10.43
CA ASN A 138 26.76 -14.11 9.16
C ASN A 138 26.25 -13.16 8.07
N THR A 139 25.47 -12.15 8.45
CA THR A 139 24.95 -11.16 7.51
C THR A 139 26.08 -10.28 6.99
N PRO A 140 26.25 -10.19 5.66
CA PRO A 140 27.25 -9.30 5.08
C PRO A 140 26.85 -7.83 5.26
N PRO A 141 27.83 -6.90 5.23
CA PRO A 141 27.55 -5.48 5.21
C PRO A 141 26.68 -5.09 4.00
N GLY A 142 25.73 -4.21 4.20
CA GLY A 142 24.81 -3.76 3.16
C GLY A 142 23.45 -3.35 3.70
N PRO A 143 22.57 -2.78 2.85
CA PRO A 143 21.23 -2.37 3.24
C PRO A 143 20.30 -3.59 3.33
N LEU A 144 19.49 -3.66 4.39
CA LEU A 144 18.41 -4.62 4.56
C LEU A 144 17.07 -3.88 4.50
N SER A 145 16.23 -4.27 3.57
CA SER A 145 14.87 -3.71 3.42
C SER A 145 13.88 -4.46 4.30
N ILE A 146 13.07 -3.72 5.03
CA ILE A 146 12.02 -4.23 5.90
C ILE A 146 10.71 -3.71 5.36
N LYS A 147 9.77 -4.62 5.07
CA LYS A 147 8.42 -4.28 4.62
C LYS A 147 7.41 -4.79 5.65
N GLY A 148 6.24 -4.16 5.67
CA GLY A 148 5.14 -4.60 6.52
C GLY A 148 3.80 -4.21 5.92
N GLU A 149 2.75 -4.87 6.39
CA GLU A 149 1.36 -4.59 6.04
C GLU A 149 0.58 -4.39 7.34
N LEU A 150 0.01 -3.20 7.49
CA LEU A 150 -0.97 -2.89 8.52
C LEU A 150 -2.35 -3.19 7.96
N ARG A 151 -3.11 -4.06 8.64
CA ARG A 151 -4.54 -4.30 8.37
C ARG A 151 -5.35 -3.71 9.50
N TYR A 152 -6.45 -3.08 9.18
CA TYR A 152 -7.28 -2.40 10.17
C TYR A 152 -8.71 -2.24 9.66
N GLN A 153 -9.62 -1.91 10.55
CA GLN A 153 -10.92 -1.37 10.21
C GLN A 153 -11.11 -0.05 10.96
N ALA A 154 -11.39 1.01 10.22
CA ALA A 154 -11.67 2.32 10.78
C ALA A 154 -13.17 2.53 10.92
N CYS A 155 -13.57 3.14 12.03
CA CYS A 155 -14.95 3.55 12.29
C CYS A 155 -14.97 4.97 12.87
N ASN A 156 -16.09 5.64 12.72
CA ASN A 156 -16.47 6.83 13.49
C ASN A 156 -17.78 6.54 14.26
N GLU A 157 -18.45 7.56 14.74
CA GLU A 157 -19.71 7.40 15.49
C GLU A 157 -20.88 6.93 14.61
N GLU A 158 -20.81 7.14 13.30
CA GLU A 158 -21.91 6.90 12.37
C GLU A 158 -21.74 5.61 11.57
N LEU A 159 -20.51 5.31 11.13
CA LEU A 159 -20.24 4.18 10.25
C LEU A 159 -18.85 3.57 10.43
N CYS A 160 -18.73 2.33 10.00
CA CYS A 160 -17.44 1.65 9.82
C CYS A 160 -17.12 1.48 8.34
N TRP A 161 -15.90 1.83 7.96
CA TRP A 161 -15.39 1.55 6.61
C TRP A 161 -15.08 0.06 6.44
N PRO A 162 -15.08 -0.43 5.21
CA PRO A 162 -14.53 -1.77 4.95
C PRO A 162 -13.10 -1.89 5.46
N PRO A 163 -12.65 -3.10 5.86
CA PRO A 163 -11.28 -3.33 6.27
C PRO A 163 -10.28 -2.85 5.23
N GLY A 164 -9.29 -2.06 5.69
CA GLY A 164 -8.25 -1.47 4.87
C GLY A 164 -6.88 -2.11 5.12
N LYS A 165 -5.93 -1.83 4.21
CA LYS A 165 -4.54 -2.25 4.28
C LYS A 165 -3.62 -1.10 3.91
N ILE A 166 -2.53 -0.95 4.65
CA ILE A 166 -1.47 0.04 4.37
C ILE A 166 -0.14 -0.70 4.35
N GLY A 167 0.54 -0.63 3.20
CA GLY A 167 1.93 -1.07 3.08
C GLY A 167 2.87 -0.04 3.70
N VAL A 168 3.83 -0.50 4.50
CA VAL A 168 4.88 0.34 5.10
C VAL A 168 6.24 -0.27 4.84
N SER A 169 7.28 0.55 4.72
CA SER A 169 8.64 0.05 4.51
C SER A 169 9.70 0.97 5.12
N THR A 170 10.85 0.40 5.44
CA THR A 170 12.06 1.09 5.89
C THR A 170 13.28 0.27 5.55
N SER A 171 14.48 0.75 5.86
CA SER A 171 15.72 0.00 5.71
C SER A 171 16.67 0.27 6.87
N VAL A 172 17.61 -0.66 7.12
CA VAL A 172 18.71 -0.52 8.04
C VAL A 172 20.00 -0.95 7.34
N ALA A 173 21.11 -0.29 7.58
CA ALA A 173 22.39 -0.66 7.00
C ALA A 173 23.20 -1.54 7.96
N VAL A 174 23.58 -2.73 7.52
CA VAL A 174 24.56 -3.56 8.24
C VAL A 174 25.94 -3.02 7.97
N VAL A 175 26.69 -2.72 9.02
CA VAL A 175 28.08 -2.22 8.93
C VAL A 175 29.08 -3.28 9.40
N SER A 176 30.29 -3.22 8.84
CA SER A 176 31.40 -4.10 9.25
C SER A 176 31.77 -3.85 10.72
N LYS A 177 32.28 -4.89 11.40
CA LYS A 177 33.00 -4.67 12.66
C LYS A 177 34.26 -3.88 12.36
N THR A 178 34.39 -2.69 12.94
CA THR A 178 35.70 -1.99 12.92
C THR A 178 36.70 -2.90 13.63
N LYS A 179 37.80 -3.30 12.94
CA LYS A 179 38.93 -3.92 13.62
C LYS A 179 39.54 -2.84 14.52
N GLU A 180 39.40 -3.01 15.85
CA GLU A 180 40.31 -2.38 16.79
C GLU A 180 41.69 -2.99 16.69
#